data_931745a5b73de10558302ead4eb8e702
#
_entry.id   931745a5b73de10558302ead4eb8e702
#
_cell.length_a   1.000
_cell.length_b   1.000
_cell.length_c   1.000
_cell.angle_alpha   90.00
_cell.angle_beta   90.00
_cell.angle_gamma   90.00
#
_symmetry.space_group_name_H-M   'P 1'
#
loop_
_entity.id
_entity.type
_entity.pdbx_description
1 polymer ?
#
loop_
_entity_poly.entity_id
_entity_poly.type
_entity_poly.pdbx_seq_one_letter_code
_entity_poly.pdbx_strand_id
1 'polypeptide(L)'
;MIANLSGKLLRKLPNQVVLDVHGVGYEVNIPISTFYELGDPGAGIELLIHTHVREDAIALFGFKTPMEKLVFERLISISGVGPKLGITILSGMPVEDLVSSIRQSNVSRLTSIPGIGKKTAERLVVELRDKLLELSLSAEQSRPSPHTSQLQDDAISALLNLGYSKPAAENAVHVVASASKAESSFEELLRKALQQLSK
;
A
#
# COMPACT_ATOMS: atom_id res chain seq x y z
N MET A 1 -2.80 -8.71 13.49
CA MET A 1 -2.68 -8.49 12.04
C MET A 1 -1.24 -8.82 11.62
N ILE A 2 -1.06 -9.60 10.56
CA ILE A 2 0.26 -9.96 10.02
C ILE A 2 0.57 -8.99 8.88
N ALA A 3 1.69 -8.26 8.97
CA ALA A 3 2.07 -7.22 8.00
C ALA A 3 3.20 -7.65 7.07
N ASN A 4 4.07 -8.56 7.55
CA ASN A 4 5.22 -9.09 6.84
C ASN A 4 5.50 -10.52 7.29
N LEU A 5 6.01 -11.36 6.40
CA LEU A 5 6.52 -12.69 6.70
C LEU A 5 7.88 -12.86 6.03
N SER A 6 8.89 -13.21 6.83
CA SER A 6 10.21 -13.61 6.36
C SER A 6 10.50 -15.03 6.84
N GLY A 7 10.83 -15.91 5.92
CA GLY A 7 11.03 -17.33 6.24
C GLY A 7 11.48 -18.16 5.05
N LYS A 8 11.46 -19.48 5.22
CA LYS A 8 11.86 -20.45 4.20
C LYS A 8 10.65 -20.86 3.34
N LEU A 9 10.78 -20.80 2.05
CA LEU A 9 9.75 -21.26 1.11
C LEU A 9 9.66 -22.79 1.14
N LEU A 10 8.55 -23.34 1.65
CA LEU A 10 8.32 -24.80 1.69
C LEU A 10 7.65 -25.31 0.43
N ARG A 11 6.63 -24.59 -0.05
CA ARG A 11 5.84 -24.96 -1.25
C ARG A 11 5.55 -23.73 -2.08
N LYS A 12 5.61 -23.89 -3.39
CA LYS A 12 5.38 -22.83 -4.37
C LYS A 12 4.40 -23.32 -5.43
N LEU A 13 3.24 -22.70 -5.49
CA LEU A 13 2.22 -22.88 -6.51
C LEU A 13 1.93 -21.50 -7.17
N PRO A 14 1.40 -21.46 -8.40
CA PRO A 14 1.23 -20.19 -9.12
C PRO A 14 0.42 -19.12 -8.39
N ASN A 15 -0.51 -19.51 -7.52
CA ASN A 15 -1.39 -18.59 -6.78
C ASN A 15 -1.23 -18.70 -5.26
N GLN A 16 -0.32 -19.53 -4.77
CA GLN A 16 -0.20 -19.81 -3.36
C GLN A 16 1.20 -20.31 -2.99
N VAL A 17 1.69 -19.89 -1.84
CA VAL A 17 2.94 -20.39 -1.27
C VAL A 17 2.73 -20.81 0.18
N VAL A 18 3.61 -21.66 0.69
CA VAL A 18 3.72 -21.95 2.12
C VAL A 18 5.10 -21.55 2.59
N LEU A 19 5.16 -20.66 3.60
CA LEU A 19 6.39 -20.23 4.25
C LEU A 19 6.50 -20.86 5.61
N ASP A 20 7.69 -21.41 5.90
CA ASP A 20 8.07 -21.76 7.25
C ASP A 20 8.70 -20.53 7.94
N VAL A 21 8.07 -20.09 9.00
CA VAL A 21 8.59 -19.05 9.88
C VAL A 21 8.79 -19.67 11.27
N HIS A 22 10.01 -20.09 11.55
CA HIS A 22 10.39 -20.73 12.83
C HIS A 22 9.52 -21.93 13.21
N GLY A 23 9.23 -22.81 12.25
CA GLY A 23 8.44 -24.04 12.47
C GLY A 23 6.94 -23.87 12.32
N VAL A 24 6.45 -22.66 12.02
CA VAL A 24 5.05 -22.40 11.70
C VAL A 24 4.89 -22.21 10.19
N GLY A 25 4.08 -23.06 9.54
CA GLY A 25 3.76 -22.96 8.12
C GLY A 25 2.63 -21.97 7.86
N TYR A 26 2.95 -20.87 7.18
CA TYR A 26 1.96 -19.87 6.74
C TYR A 26 1.58 -20.11 5.29
N GLU A 27 0.30 -20.34 5.03
CA GLU A 27 -0.26 -20.40 3.69
C GLU A 27 -0.61 -18.98 3.23
N VAL A 28 -0.05 -18.55 2.10
CA VAL A 28 -0.17 -17.19 1.59
C VAL A 28 -0.60 -17.21 0.13
N ASN A 29 -1.70 -16.53 -0.20
CA ASN A 29 -2.14 -16.31 -1.57
C ASN A 29 -1.29 -15.21 -2.21
N ILE A 30 -0.80 -15.43 -3.42
CA ILE A 30 0.09 -14.50 -4.13
C ILE A 30 -0.39 -14.26 -5.55
N PRO A 31 -0.14 -13.09 -6.16
CA PRO A 31 -0.32 -12.89 -7.58
C PRO A 31 0.77 -13.61 -8.40
N ILE A 32 0.51 -13.82 -9.67
CA ILE A 32 1.44 -14.50 -10.57
C ILE A 32 2.76 -13.72 -10.78
N SER A 33 2.71 -12.39 -10.68
CA SER A 33 3.90 -11.53 -10.68
C SER A 33 4.85 -11.90 -9.55
N THR A 34 4.33 -11.93 -8.31
CA THR A 34 5.09 -12.37 -7.13
C THR A 34 5.61 -13.82 -7.30
N PHE A 35 4.80 -14.73 -7.85
CA PHE A 35 5.24 -16.11 -8.08
C PHE A 35 6.51 -16.17 -8.95
N TYR A 36 6.62 -15.39 -10.01
CA TYR A 36 7.80 -15.39 -10.88
C TYR A 36 9.04 -14.80 -10.22
N GLU A 37 8.88 -13.90 -9.27
CA GLU A 37 10.00 -13.28 -8.54
C GLU A 37 10.51 -14.12 -7.36
N LEU A 38 9.74 -15.11 -6.91
CA LEU A 38 10.16 -15.98 -5.83
C LEU A 38 11.13 -17.07 -6.34
N GLY A 39 12.14 -17.38 -5.53
CA GLY A 39 13.05 -18.49 -5.75
C GLY A 39 12.37 -19.86 -5.68
N ASP A 40 13.18 -20.91 -5.72
CA ASP A 40 12.73 -22.29 -5.60
C ASP A 40 12.40 -22.66 -4.13
N PRO A 41 11.64 -23.74 -3.89
CA PRO A 41 11.45 -24.29 -2.56
C PRO A 41 12.78 -24.51 -1.85
N GLY A 42 12.86 -24.06 -0.60
CA GLY A 42 14.09 -24.05 0.21
C GLY A 42 14.75 -22.67 0.31
N ALA A 43 14.45 -21.73 -0.58
CA ALA A 43 14.97 -20.37 -0.53
C ALA A 43 14.39 -19.57 0.64
N GLY A 44 15.20 -18.65 1.19
CA GLY A 44 14.74 -17.62 2.11
C GLY A 44 14.00 -16.54 1.32
N ILE A 45 12.78 -16.21 1.71
CA ILE A 45 11.97 -15.19 1.05
C ILE A 45 11.32 -14.26 2.07
N GLU A 46 10.98 -13.07 1.60
CA GLU A 46 10.23 -12.08 2.35
C GLU A 46 9.04 -11.60 1.51
N LEU A 47 7.87 -11.53 2.15
CA LEU A 47 6.61 -11.06 1.56
C LEU A 47 5.96 -10.00 2.46
N LEU A 48 5.48 -8.94 1.83
CA LEU A 48 4.56 -7.99 2.44
C LEU A 48 3.17 -8.61 2.49
N ILE A 49 2.54 -8.60 3.66
CA ILE A 49 1.28 -9.31 3.87
C ILE A 49 0.11 -8.35 4.07
N HIS A 50 -1.00 -8.66 3.42
CA HIS A 50 -2.32 -8.18 3.78
C HIS A 50 -3.08 -9.31 4.47
N THR A 51 -3.51 -9.06 5.72
CA THR A 51 -4.31 -10.01 6.49
C THR A 51 -5.79 -9.72 6.30
N HIS A 52 -6.52 -10.63 5.68
CA HIS A 52 -7.96 -10.54 5.52
C HIS A 52 -8.67 -11.43 6.55
N VAL A 53 -9.42 -10.80 7.45
CA VAL A 53 -10.13 -11.48 8.53
C VAL A 53 -11.62 -11.49 8.23
N ARG A 54 -12.25 -12.66 8.37
CA ARG A 54 -13.69 -12.89 8.36
C ARG A 54 -14.09 -13.61 9.63
N GLU A 55 -15.38 -13.76 9.88
CA GLU A 55 -15.90 -14.47 11.04
C GLU A 55 -15.43 -15.93 11.11
N ASP A 56 -15.27 -16.58 9.95
CA ASP A 56 -14.97 -18.00 9.77
C ASP A 56 -13.53 -18.28 9.29
N ALA A 57 -12.75 -17.27 8.90
CA ALA A 57 -11.44 -17.49 8.31
C ALA A 57 -10.48 -16.30 8.42
N ILE A 58 -9.19 -16.62 8.48
CA ILE A 58 -8.09 -15.69 8.29
C ILE A 58 -7.36 -16.09 7.02
N ALA A 59 -7.30 -15.20 6.03
CA ALA A 59 -6.57 -15.40 4.79
C ALA A 59 -5.43 -14.40 4.67
N LEU A 60 -4.25 -14.88 4.24
CA LEU A 60 -3.08 -14.06 4.00
C LEU A 60 -2.87 -13.87 2.50
N PHE A 61 -2.57 -12.64 2.13
CA PHE A 61 -2.25 -12.23 0.75
C PHE A 61 -0.87 -11.60 0.75
N GLY A 62 0.04 -12.15 -0.06
CA GLY A 62 1.46 -11.78 -0.05
C GLY A 62 1.90 -11.13 -1.36
N PHE A 63 2.77 -10.14 -1.23
CA PHE A 63 3.26 -9.33 -2.34
C PHE A 63 4.76 -9.13 -2.22
N LYS A 64 5.44 -9.08 -3.36
CA LYS A 64 6.88 -8.82 -3.39
C LYS A 64 7.20 -7.34 -3.23
N THR A 65 6.35 -6.47 -3.77
CA THR A 65 6.58 -5.03 -3.75
C THR A 65 5.53 -4.26 -2.94
N PRO A 66 5.90 -3.10 -2.34
CA PRO A 66 4.94 -2.22 -1.66
C PRO A 66 3.82 -1.73 -2.60
N MET A 67 4.14 -1.52 -3.88
CA MET A 67 3.17 -1.06 -4.89
C MET A 67 2.11 -2.12 -5.18
N GLU A 68 2.49 -3.40 -5.33
CA GLU A 68 1.52 -4.49 -5.50
C GLU A 68 0.55 -4.57 -4.32
N LYS A 69 1.09 -4.53 -3.09
CA LYS A 69 0.27 -4.55 -1.87
C LYS A 69 -0.68 -3.37 -1.82
N LEU A 70 -0.19 -2.17 -2.08
CA LEU A 70 -0.98 -0.95 -2.08
C LEU A 70 -2.12 -1.00 -3.11
N VAL A 71 -1.82 -1.40 -4.34
CA VAL A 71 -2.83 -1.53 -5.40
C VAL A 71 -3.85 -2.61 -5.04
N PHE A 72 -3.42 -3.74 -4.47
CA PHE A 72 -4.33 -4.77 -3.97
C PHE A 72 -5.30 -4.20 -2.92
N GLU A 73 -4.80 -3.47 -1.93
CA GLU A 73 -5.62 -2.86 -0.87
C GLU A 73 -6.63 -1.85 -1.43
N ARG A 74 -6.24 -1.09 -2.45
CA ARG A 74 -7.17 -0.19 -3.17
C ARG A 74 -8.21 -0.97 -3.97
N LEU A 75 -7.83 -2.05 -4.64
CA LEU A 75 -8.76 -2.91 -5.38
C LEU A 75 -9.84 -3.49 -4.48
N ILE A 76 -9.47 -4.09 -3.34
CA ILE A 76 -10.42 -4.72 -2.43
C ILE A 76 -11.29 -3.72 -1.65
N SER A 77 -10.94 -2.43 -1.65
CA SER A 77 -11.79 -1.36 -1.10
C SER A 77 -12.96 -0.99 -2.00
N ILE A 78 -12.99 -1.52 -3.23
CA ILE A 78 -14.05 -1.27 -4.20
C ILE A 78 -15.18 -2.27 -4.02
N SER A 79 -16.40 -1.80 -3.94
CA SER A 79 -17.57 -2.67 -3.82
C SER A 79 -17.68 -3.65 -5.00
N GLY A 80 -17.75 -4.95 -4.69
CA GLY A 80 -17.79 -6.03 -5.67
C GLY A 80 -16.42 -6.57 -6.08
N VAL A 81 -15.31 -6.04 -5.53
CA VAL A 81 -13.98 -6.58 -5.72
C VAL A 81 -13.50 -7.23 -4.41
N GLY A 82 -13.62 -8.54 -4.33
CA GLY A 82 -13.09 -9.30 -3.20
C GLY A 82 -11.60 -9.64 -3.36
N PRO A 83 -10.94 -10.14 -2.30
CA PRO A 83 -9.51 -10.46 -2.33
C PRO A 83 -9.09 -11.43 -3.45
N LYS A 84 -9.90 -12.46 -3.73
CA LYS A 84 -9.63 -13.40 -4.84
C LYS A 84 -9.61 -12.70 -6.19
N LEU A 85 -10.57 -11.79 -6.44
CA LEU A 85 -10.59 -11.01 -7.67
C LEU A 85 -9.42 -10.03 -7.72
N GLY A 86 -9.03 -9.42 -6.59
CA GLY A 86 -7.85 -8.56 -6.48
C GLY A 86 -6.57 -9.28 -6.91
N ILE A 87 -6.33 -10.52 -6.44
CA ILE A 87 -5.22 -11.37 -6.88
C ILE A 87 -5.31 -11.69 -8.38
N THR A 88 -6.51 -12.01 -8.88
CA THR A 88 -6.71 -12.28 -10.31
C THR A 88 -6.37 -11.06 -11.18
N ILE A 89 -6.74 -9.87 -10.73
CA ILE A 89 -6.42 -8.61 -11.44
C ILE A 89 -4.90 -8.40 -11.50
N LEU A 90 -4.21 -8.50 -10.36
CA LEU A 90 -2.75 -8.37 -10.31
C LEU A 90 -1.99 -9.49 -11.03
N SER A 91 -2.64 -10.65 -11.23
CA SER A 91 -2.09 -11.74 -12.02
C SER A 91 -2.33 -11.56 -13.52
N GLY A 92 -3.33 -10.76 -13.89
CA GLY A 92 -3.74 -10.58 -15.30
C GLY A 92 -2.92 -9.52 -16.05
N MET A 93 -2.29 -8.59 -15.34
CA MET A 93 -1.40 -7.59 -15.95
C MET A 93 -0.45 -6.98 -14.91
N PRO A 94 0.74 -6.48 -15.31
CA PRO A 94 1.65 -5.74 -14.46
C PRO A 94 0.97 -4.53 -13.81
N VAL A 95 1.41 -4.16 -12.61
CA VAL A 95 0.82 -3.03 -11.84
C VAL A 95 0.87 -1.73 -12.63
N GLU A 96 1.97 -1.45 -13.33
CA GLU A 96 2.17 -0.26 -14.14
C GLU A 96 1.15 -0.17 -15.28
N ASP A 97 0.88 -1.31 -15.93
CA ASP A 97 -0.10 -1.45 -17.00
C ASP A 97 -1.53 -1.27 -16.49
N LEU A 98 -1.82 -1.81 -15.30
CA LEU A 98 -3.11 -1.63 -14.63
C LEU A 98 -3.36 -0.16 -14.31
N VAL A 99 -2.40 0.51 -13.68
CA VAL A 99 -2.46 1.94 -13.35
C VAL A 99 -2.63 2.79 -14.61
N SER A 100 -1.86 2.49 -15.67
CA SER A 100 -1.97 3.17 -16.97
C SER A 100 -3.35 2.98 -17.60
N SER A 101 -3.89 1.74 -17.59
CA SER A 101 -5.21 1.43 -18.14
C SER A 101 -6.34 2.17 -17.40
N ILE A 102 -6.22 2.30 -16.07
CA ILE A 102 -7.17 3.05 -15.25
C ILE A 102 -7.10 4.55 -15.58
N ARG A 103 -5.90 5.13 -15.65
CA ARG A 103 -5.70 6.56 -15.99
C ARG A 103 -6.27 6.90 -17.38
N GLN A 104 -6.09 6.01 -18.34
CA GLN A 104 -6.59 6.17 -19.71
C GLN A 104 -8.06 5.78 -19.88
N SER A 105 -8.72 5.35 -18.80
CA SER A 105 -10.12 4.85 -18.84
C SER A 105 -10.31 3.70 -19.85
N ASN A 106 -9.30 2.85 -20.01
CA ASN A 106 -9.30 1.75 -20.98
C ASN A 106 -10.09 0.54 -20.45
N VAL A 107 -11.41 0.64 -20.48
CA VAL A 107 -12.34 -0.41 -20.04
C VAL A 107 -12.12 -1.73 -20.79
N SER A 108 -11.81 -1.67 -22.10
CA SER A 108 -11.60 -2.86 -22.92
C SER A 108 -10.42 -3.70 -22.43
N ARG A 109 -9.32 -3.06 -22.01
CA ARG A 109 -8.13 -3.73 -21.48
C ARG A 109 -8.41 -4.34 -20.10
N LEU A 110 -9.24 -3.70 -19.28
CA LEU A 110 -9.62 -4.24 -17.98
C LEU A 110 -10.57 -5.43 -18.10
N THR A 111 -11.49 -5.41 -19.06
CA THR A 111 -12.40 -6.54 -19.30
C THR A 111 -11.73 -7.79 -19.90
N SER A 112 -10.49 -7.70 -20.39
CA SER A 112 -9.73 -8.88 -20.79
C SER A 112 -9.26 -9.74 -19.63
N ILE A 113 -9.31 -9.21 -18.39
CA ILE A 113 -8.96 -9.94 -17.17
C ILE A 113 -10.12 -10.88 -16.78
N PRO A 114 -9.85 -12.19 -16.57
CA PRO A 114 -10.89 -13.12 -16.15
C PRO A 114 -11.62 -12.65 -14.89
N GLY A 115 -12.95 -12.72 -14.90
CA GLY A 115 -13.79 -12.28 -13.78
C GLY A 115 -14.10 -10.79 -13.73
N ILE A 116 -13.58 -9.98 -14.66
CA ILE A 116 -13.93 -8.57 -14.80
C ILE A 116 -14.93 -8.39 -15.95
N GLY A 117 -16.18 -8.10 -15.60
CA GLY A 117 -17.18 -7.65 -16.56
C GLY A 117 -17.13 -6.13 -16.79
N LYS A 118 -17.81 -5.67 -17.84
CA LYS A 118 -17.89 -4.22 -18.20
C LYS A 118 -18.24 -3.33 -17.01
N LYS A 119 -19.27 -3.68 -16.23
CA LYS A 119 -19.70 -2.91 -15.06
C LYS A 119 -18.61 -2.82 -13.96
N THR A 120 -17.87 -3.90 -13.73
CA THR A 120 -16.75 -3.91 -12.78
C THR A 120 -15.58 -3.07 -13.30
N ALA A 121 -15.25 -3.17 -14.59
CA ALA A 121 -14.20 -2.38 -15.21
C ALA A 121 -14.50 -0.87 -15.17
N GLU A 122 -15.73 -0.46 -15.48
CA GLU A 122 -16.16 0.95 -15.38
C GLU A 122 -16.04 1.47 -13.94
N ARG A 123 -16.44 0.66 -12.94
CA ARG A 123 -16.32 0.99 -11.53
C ARG A 123 -14.86 1.12 -11.11
N LEU A 124 -14.00 0.17 -11.53
CA LEU A 124 -12.55 0.23 -11.28
C LEU A 124 -11.95 1.54 -11.80
N VAL A 125 -12.32 1.95 -13.03
CA VAL A 125 -11.85 3.21 -13.60
C VAL A 125 -12.26 4.41 -12.74
N VAL A 126 -13.53 4.49 -12.35
CA VAL A 126 -14.04 5.65 -11.60
C VAL A 126 -13.43 5.70 -10.19
N GLU A 127 -13.52 4.61 -9.42
CA GLU A 127 -13.14 4.62 -8.02
C GLU A 127 -11.62 4.56 -7.78
N LEU A 128 -10.85 3.89 -8.67
CA LEU A 128 -9.39 3.83 -8.53
C LEU A 128 -8.68 5.04 -9.11
N ARG A 129 -9.22 5.69 -10.14
CA ARG A 129 -8.58 6.85 -10.73
C ARG A 129 -8.33 7.94 -9.69
N ASP A 130 -9.34 8.24 -8.89
CA ASP A 130 -9.24 9.26 -7.84
C ASP A 130 -8.26 8.84 -6.74
N LYS A 131 -8.34 7.59 -6.28
CA LYS A 131 -7.44 7.04 -5.26
C LYS A 131 -5.98 6.91 -5.72
N LEU A 132 -5.73 6.66 -7.01
CA LEU A 132 -4.39 6.58 -7.60
C LEU A 132 -3.80 7.96 -7.89
N LEU A 133 -4.63 8.98 -8.15
CA LEU A 133 -4.18 10.37 -8.26
C LEU A 133 -3.65 10.88 -6.92
N GLU A 134 -4.31 10.58 -5.82
CA GLU A 134 -3.81 10.89 -4.47
C GLU A 134 -2.44 10.27 -4.19
N LEU A 135 -2.20 9.04 -4.68
CA LEU A 135 -0.92 8.34 -4.51
C LEU A 135 0.20 8.92 -5.38
N SER A 136 -0.10 9.34 -6.62
CA SER A 136 0.90 10.00 -7.46
C SER A 136 1.29 11.37 -6.91
N LEU A 137 0.37 12.11 -6.33
CA LEU A 137 0.67 13.37 -5.65
C LEU A 137 1.52 13.15 -4.41
N SER A 138 1.27 12.06 -3.66
CA SER A 138 2.08 11.67 -2.50
C SER A 138 3.47 11.16 -2.90
N ALA A 139 3.59 10.43 -4.00
CA ALA A 139 4.86 9.90 -4.50
C ALA A 139 5.74 11.00 -5.14
N GLU A 140 5.15 12.01 -5.76
CA GLU A 140 5.89 13.18 -6.26
C GLU A 140 6.38 14.09 -5.13
N GLN A 141 5.68 14.13 -4.00
CA GLN A 141 6.12 14.79 -2.78
C GLN A 141 7.24 14.01 -2.05
N SER A 142 7.41 12.71 -2.35
CA SER A 142 8.47 11.84 -1.79
C SER A 142 9.77 11.86 -2.59
N ARG A 143 9.99 12.81 -3.52
CA ARG A 143 11.33 13.07 -4.04
C ARG A 143 12.15 13.64 -2.90
N PRO A 144 13.43 13.20 -2.71
CA PRO A 144 14.26 13.69 -1.63
C PRO A 144 14.46 15.21 -1.79
N SER A 145 13.62 15.94 -1.08
CA SER A 145 13.81 17.36 -0.78
C SER A 145 14.87 17.49 0.33
N PRO A 146 15.59 18.61 0.47
CA PRO A 146 16.62 18.76 1.48
C PRO A 146 16.07 18.41 2.87
N HIS A 147 16.92 17.87 3.75
CA HIS A 147 16.62 17.29 5.07
C HIS A 147 15.53 18.04 5.90
N THR A 148 15.37 19.32 5.70
CA THR A 148 14.41 20.17 6.41
C THR A 148 12.95 19.88 6.03
N SER A 149 12.65 19.50 4.77
CA SER A 149 11.29 19.17 4.34
C SER A 149 10.85 17.79 4.83
N GLN A 150 11.78 16.84 4.91
CA GLN A 150 11.49 15.49 5.39
C GLN A 150 11.08 15.48 6.88
N LEU A 151 11.77 16.28 7.71
CA LEU A 151 11.39 16.44 9.13
C LEU A 151 9.99 17.06 9.32
N GLN A 152 9.60 17.97 8.43
CA GLN A 152 8.26 18.58 8.46
C GLN A 152 7.20 17.56 8.05
N ASP A 153 7.42 16.80 6.99
CA ASP A 153 6.51 15.75 6.51
C ASP A 153 6.31 14.65 7.56
N ASP A 154 7.39 14.23 8.22
CA ASP A 154 7.35 13.26 9.31
C ASP A 154 6.54 13.80 10.51
N ALA A 155 6.72 15.09 10.86
CA ALA A 155 5.97 15.73 11.93
C ALA A 155 4.46 15.85 11.60
N ILE A 156 4.11 16.20 10.35
CA ILE A 156 2.72 16.24 9.89
C ILE A 156 2.12 14.84 9.96
N SER A 157 2.83 13.81 9.48
CA SER A 157 2.39 12.42 9.55
C SER A 157 2.13 11.95 10.98
N ALA A 158 3.02 12.31 11.91
CA ALA A 158 2.84 12.00 13.34
C ALA A 158 1.58 12.65 13.91
N LEU A 159 1.32 13.93 13.60
CA LEU A 159 0.12 14.64 14.04
C LEU A 159 -1.17 14.05 13.47
N LEU A 160 -1.16 13.62 12.20
CA LEU A 160 -2.29 12.92 11.58
C LEU A 160 -2.59 11.60 12.30
N ASN A 161 -1.55 10.83 12.65
CA ASN A 161 -1.68 9.57 13.39
C ASN A 161 -2.20 9.80 14.84
N LEU A 162 -1.96 10.97 15.42
CA LEU A 162 -2.52 11.39 16.70
C LEU A 162 -3.97 11.90 16.61
N GLY A 163 -4.55 11.93 15.40
CA GLY A 163 -5.96 12.27 15.17
C GLY A 163 -6.22 13.74 14.85
N TYR A 164 -5.20 14.57 14.65
CA TYR A 164 -5.40 15.95 14.19
C TYR A 164 -5.79 16.00 12.71
N SER A 165 -6.57 16.99 12.30
CA SER A 165 -6.92 17.19 10.90
C SER A 165 -5.71 17.67 10.09
N LYS A 166 -5.64 17.26 8.80
CA LYS A 166 -4.53 17.62 7.90
C LYS A 166 -4.27 19.14 7.87
N PRO A 167 -5.27 20.02 7.70
CA PRO A 167 -5.05 21.47 7.68
C PRO A 167 -4.47 22.01 9.02
N ALA A 168 -4.90 21.45 10.16
CA ALA A 168 -4.39 21.85 11.46
C ALA A 168 -2.94 21.42 11.66
N ALA A 169 -2.58 20.19 11.27
CA ALA A 169 -1.22 19.66 11.35
C ALA A 169 -0.26 20.45 10.47
N GLU A 170 -0.61 20.68 9.20
CA GLU A 170 0.20 21.46 8.25
C GLU A 170 0.44 22.89 8.76
N ASN A 171 -0.59 23.58 9.24
CA ASN A 171 -0.47 24.94 9.76
C ASN A 171 0.43 25.00 11.01
N ALA A 172 0.24 24.08 11.95
CA ALA A 172 1.06 24.05 13.17
C ALA A 172 2.54 23.80 12.88
N VAL A 173 2.86 22.83 12.01
CA VAL A 173 4.23 22.54 11.61
C VAL A 173 4.84 23.70 10.84
N HIS A 174 4.11 24.32 9.92
CA HIS A 174 4.59 25.47 9.14
C HIS A 174 4.90 26.69 10.03
N VAL A 175 4.02 27.01 10.99
CA VAL A 175 4.24 28.11 11.94
C VAL A 175 5.50 27.89 12.78
N VAL A 176 5.69 26.67 13.30
CA VAL A 176 6.87 26.32 14.11
C VAL A 176 8.14 26.30 13.27
N ALA A 177 8.11 25.75 12.07
CA ALA A 177 9.24 25.71 11.16
C ALA A 177 9.68 27.11 10.72
N SER A 178 8.74 28.01 10.46
CA SER A 178 9.01 29.40 10.11
C SER A 178 9.60 30.23 11.26
N ALA A 179 9.25 29.88 12.51
CA ALA A 179 9.74 30.55 13.71
C ALA A 179 11.14 30.06 14.17
N SER A 180 11.54 28.85 13.74
CA SER A 180 12.80 28.22 14.13
C SER A 180 13.88 28.48 13.07
N LYS A 181 14.82 29.38 13.33
CA LYS A 181 15.96 29.72 12.45
C LYS A 181 17.13 28.72 12.48
N ALA A 182 17.03 27.63 13.25
CA ALA A 182 18.08 26.62 13.40
C ALA A 182 17.51 25.22 13.09
N GLU A 183 18.38 24.27 12.77
CA GLU A 183 18.05 22.84 12.56
C GLU A 183 17.37 22.28 13.81
N SER A 184 16.04 22.39 13.86
CA SER A 184 15.24 21.79 14.94
C SER A 184 15.24 20.27 14.75
N SER A 185 15.49 19.51 15.80
CA SER A 185 15.28 18.05 15.75
C SER A 185 13.80 17.75 15.55
N PHE A 186 13.50 16.54 15.03
CA PHE A 186 12.12 16.05 14.86
C PHE A 186 11.30 16.19 16.16
N GLU A 187 11.90 15.81 17.30
CA GLU A 187 11.25 15.86 18.62
C GLU A 187 10.87 17.30 19.04
N GLU A 188 11.76 18.26 18.79
CA GLU A 188 11.48 19.66 19.10
C GLU A 188 10.38 20.24 18.21
N LEU A 189 10.41 19.93 16.91
CA LEU A 189 9.41 20.35 15.94
C LEU A 189 8.03 19.80 16.32
N LEU A 190 7.94 18.49 16.57
CA LEU A 190 6.69 17.82 16.95
C LEU A 190 6.15 18.36 18.28
N ARG A 191 6.98 18.51 19.31
CA ARG A 191 6.58 19.04 20.60
C ARG A 191 6.03 20.48 20.51
N LYS A 192 6.70 21.36 19.76
CA LYS A 192 6.24 22.74 19.56
C LYS A 192 4.93 22.79 18.76
N ALA A 193 4.79 21.94 17.75
CA ALA A 193 3.55 21.83 16.97
C ALA A 193 2.37 21.36 17.84
N LEU A 194 2.58 20.36 18.70
CA LEU A 194 1.57 19.92 19.68
C LEU A 194 1.18 21.03 20.65
N GLN A 195 2.13 21.81 21.15
CA GLN A 195 1.84 22.98 21.99
C GLN A 195 1.02 24.06 21.29
N GLN A 196 1.23 24.22 19.98
CA GLN A 196 0.44 25.16 19.16
C GLN A 196 -1.00 24.66 18.95
N LEU A 197 -1.21 23.35 18.84
CA LEU A 197 -2.53 22.74 18.66
C LEU A 197 -3.32 22.58 19.95
N SER A 198 -2.69 22.69 21.11
CA SER A 198 -3.34 22.59 22.43
C SER A 198 -3.83 23.95 22.99
N LYS A 199 -3.63 25.04 22.26
CA LYS A 199 -4.15 26.38 22.56
C LYS A 199 -5.47 26.64 21.87
#